data_da0a58372e5bae43dd3ae5e683e70b5c
#
_entry.id   da0a58372e5bae43dd3ae5e683e70b5c
#
_cell.length_a   1.000
_cell.length_b   1.000
_cell.length_c   1.000
_cell.angle_alpha   90.00
_cell.angle_beta   90.00
_cell.angle_gamma   90.00
#
_symmetry.space_group_name_H-M   'P 1'
#
loop_
_entity.id
_entity.type
_entity.pdbx_description
1 polymer ?
#
loop_
_entity_poly.entity_id
_entity_poly.type
_entity_poly.pdbx_seq_one_letter_code
_entity_poly.pdbx_strand_id
1 'polypeptide(L)'
;MAPSQIFWIWLLVAGTQGVKDGDMRLVDGKGANEGRVEIFYSGQWGTVCDDQWDLLDANVVCHALGFENATQALGRAAFGPGSGPILLDEMECMGTEPSLANCKSLGWLLSNCRHEEDAGVICGHXXXXXXXXXXXXXXXXXXXXXXXXXXXXXXXXXXXXXXXXXXXXXXXXXXXXXXXXXXXXXXXXXXXXXXXXXXXXXXXXXXXXXYFYSRRIDVSLSSVKCFHKLASANGAEQLQVYCDHRFATLLLQDPSFQLPLDLYTYALAMQNSKLEGVCVQFLAWNFEALMQAKVWPYVPVSLLQDLLSRSELAVPSEYALLQALDIWSRENHTSPEEIVSLLEKVRFPMLLPEDLFKLQFNLSLYWNHEALFQKKIMQALEFHTVPFLLLTQYRGLKLSMDTYKPRLYTSATWSTSIMDIFSKAQALHSRKGPLFIHPPGTPQISTGHIFHSQFFQTPQHTSFLFQNKHISWSFRYLATPQNCWDYGGFSCSSTELPLLGLSKSGYSDPAIGYENKALMICRGNFVAAVSDFKEQKAMIPEPLSTSESKNASFFPCPAGFFSSFRMVIRPFYLTNSMNLS
;
A
#
# COMPACT_ATOMS: atom_id res chain seq x y z
N MET A 1 36.80 21.57 61.83
CA MET A 1 37.12 21.37 60.41
C MET A 1 35.92 20.73 59.74
N ALA A 2 35.12 21.52 58.99
CA ALA A 2 33.89 21.07 58.31
C ALA A 2 34.21 20.63 56.87
N PRO A 3 33.65 19.55 56.35
CA PRO A 3 33.84 19.16 54.95
C PRO A 3 32.87 19.93 54.07
N SER A 4 33.44 20.45 52.96
CA SER A 4 32.78 21.21 51.93
C SER A 4 31.75 20.36 51.18
N GLN A 5 30.52 20.85 51.08
CA GLN A 5 29.49 20.25 50.25
C GLN A 5 29.70 20.66 48.79
N ILE A 6 29.89 19.69 47.91
CA ILE A 6 29.97 19.90 46.47
C ILE A 6 28.53 19.83 45.93
N PHE A 7 28.00 20.98 45.48
CA PHE A 7 26.73 21.08 44.79
C PHE A 7 26.93 20.65 43.33
N TRP A 8 26.33 19.52 42.95
CA TRP A 8 26.22 19.12 41.54
C TRP A 8 25.08 19.92 40.92
N ILE A 9 25.43 20.88 40.06
CA ILE A 9 24.45 21.57 39.23
C ILE A 9 24.23 20.71 37.99
N TRP A 10 23.05 20.06 37.92
CA TRP A 10 22.57 19.43 36.69
C TRP A 10 22.13 20.54 35.73
N LEU A 11 22.98 20.87 34.78
CA LEU A 11 22.58 21.67 33.62
C LEU A 11 21.68 20.80 32.75
N LEU A 12 20.39 21.05 32.81
CA LEU A 12 19.47 20.61 31.78
C LEU A 12 19.81 21.31 30.48
N VAL A 13 20.61 20.67 29.64
CA VAL A 13 20.78 21.08 28.26
C VAL A 13 19.48 20.65 27.55
N ALA A 14 18.52 21.54 27.53
CA ALA A 14 17.45 21.45 26.55
C ALA A 14 18.14 21.57 25.18
N GLY A 15 18.25 20.49 24.46
CA GLY A 15 18.80 20.49 23.12
C GLY A 15 17.94 21.40 22.24
N THR A 16 18.42 22.61 21.98
CA THR A 16 17.90 23.43 20.90
C THR A 16 18.28 22.72 19.61
N GLN A 17 17.36 22.08 18.96
CA GLN A 17 17.56 21.63 17.58
C GLN A 17 17.88 22.92 16.79
N GLY A 18 19.08 23.00 16.26
CA GLY A 18 19.47 24.12 15.43
C GLY A 18 18.62 24.20 14.18
N VAL A 19 18.32 25.42 13.73
CA VAL A 19 17.56 25.65 12.47
C VAL A 19 18.37 25.04 11.32
N LYS A 20 17.68 24.31 10.43
CA LYS A 20 18.32 23.62 9.28
C LYS A 20 17.67 24.08 7.97
N ASP A 21 18.39 23.88 6.87
CA ASP A 21 17.88 24.24 5.54
C ASP A 21 16.54 23.55 5.27
N GLY A 22 15.55 24.33 4.84
CA GLY A 22 14.19 23.87 4.60
C GLY A 22 13.21 24.11 5.75
N ASP A 23 13.69 24.52 6.93
CA ASP A 23 12.80 24.94 8.02
C ASP A 23 12.01 26.18 7.62
N MET A 24 10.75 26.25 8.03
CA MET A 24 9.84 27.33 7.64
C MET A 24 9.21 27.98 8.87
N ARG A 25 8.77 29.22 8.70
CA ARG A 25 8.06 29.97 9.76
C ARG A 25 7.08 30.97 9.14
N LEU A 26 6.11 31.41 9.93
CA LEU A 26 5.16 32.47 9.56
C LEU A 26 5.50 33.72 10.37
N VAL A 27 5.54 34.85 9.68
CA VAL A 27 5.97 36.13 10.26
C VAL A 27 4.93 37.21 9.95
N ASP A 28 4.76 38.14 10.89
CA ASP A 28 3.91 39.32 10.75
C ASP A 28 2.40 39.05 10.61
N GLY A 29 1.94 37.83 10.93
CA GLY A 29 0.54 37.50 11.04
C GLY A 29 -0.05 37.94 12.38
N LYS A 30 -1.40 38.04 12.46
CA LYS A 30 -2.12 38.36 13.71
C LYS A 30 -2.16 37.15 14.66
N GLY A 31 -1.94 35.95 14.15
CA GLY A 31 -1.95 34.70 14.91
C GLY A 31 -0.84 33.78 14.48
N ALA A 32 -0.63 32.71 15.25
CA ALA A 32 0.42 31.72 14.96
C ALA A 32 0.16 30.91 13.68
N ASN A 33 -1.09 30.97 13.17
CA ASN A 33 -1.52 30.18 12.01
C ASN A 33 -1.59 31.01 10.73
N GLU A 34 -1.02 32.23 10.73
CA GLU A 34 -1.03 33.07 9.52
C GLU A 34 0.20 33.96 9.49
N GLY A 35 0.63 34.31 8.29
CA GLY A 35 1.78 35.22 8.13
C GLY A 35 2.44 35.09 6.78
N ARG A 36 3.44 35.97 6.55
CA ARG A 36 4.36 35.85 5.44
C ARG A 36 5.19 34.57 5.61
N VAL A 37 5.37 33.83 4.54
CA VAL A 37 6.17 32.60 4.56
C VAL A 37 7.64 32.94 4.49
N GLU A 38 8.41 32.48 5.46
CA GLU A 38 9.87 32.54 5.42
C GLU A 38 10.45 31.13 5.54
N ILE A 39 11.52 30.87 4.77
CA ILE A 39 12.21 29.59 4.74
C ILE A 39 13.70 29.83 5.04
N PHE A 40 14.33 28.87 5.69
CA PHE A 40 15.75 28.96 6.06
C PHE A 40 16.61 28.26 5.02
N TYR A 41 17.69 28.94 4.58
CA TYR A 41 18.64 28.34 3.64
C TYR A 41 20.02 28.97 3.80
N SER A 42 21.04 28.12 3.89
CA SER A 42 22.46 28.52 3.93
C SER A 42 22.75 29.59 5.00
N GLY A 43 22.18 29.39 6.19
CA GLY A 43 22.49 30.22 7.36
C GLY A 43 21.60 31.46 7.51
N GLN A 44 20.58 31.66 6.65
CA GLN A 44 19.75 32.87 6.72
C GLN A 44 18.28 32.55 6.39
N TRP A 45 17.38 33.37 6.96
CA TRP A 45 15.95 33.34 6.61
C TRP A 45 15.71 34.24 5.40
N GLY A 46 14.78 33.86 4.55
CA GLY A 46 14.35 34.67 3.42
C GLY A 46 12.93 34.33 3.02
N THR A 47 12.37 35.11 2.10
CA THR A 47 10.98 35.01 1.70
C THR A 47 10.79 34.09 0.49
N VAL A 48 9.54 33.86 0.12
CA VAL A 48 9.10 33.09 -1.05
C VAL A 48 8.28 34.06 -1.92
N CYS A 49 8.53 34.02 -3.22
CA CYS A 49 7.77 34.84 -4.20
C CYS A 49 6.34 34.28 -4.36
N ASP A 50 5.40 35.16 -4.71
CA ASP A 50 4.00 34.77 -4.93
C ASP A 50 3.69 34.39 -6.40
N ASP A 51 4.70 34.36 -7.27
CA ASP A 51 4.50 33.87 -8.65
C ASP A 51 4.16 32.37 -8.60
N GLN A 52 2.99 32.02 -9.14
CA GLN A 52 2.38 30.70 -9.14
C GLN A 52 2.00 30.18 -7.74
N TRP A 53 2.08 31.00 -6.70
CA TRP A 53 1.77 30.60 -5.31
C TRP A 53 0.29 30.24 -5.19
N ASP A 54 -0.01 28.98 -4.85
CA ASP A 54 -1.38 28.50 -4.77
C ASP A 54 -1.66 27.74 -3.45
N LEU A 55 -2.86 27.16 -3.34
CA LEU A 55 -3.27 26.44 -2.13
C LEU A 55 -2.47 25.16 -1.89
N LEU A 56 -1.88 24.55 -2.93
CA LEU A 56 -1.06 23.35 -2.76
C LEU A 56 0.28 23.71 -2.10
N ASP A 57 0.89 24.82 -2.54
CA ASP A 57 2.12 25.33 -1.92
C ASP A 57 1.87 25.74 -0.48
N ALA A 58 0.78 26.49 -0.25
CA ALA A 58 0.34 26.90 1.07
C ALA A 58 0.09 25.71 1.99
N ASN A 59 -0.48 24.60 1.47
CA ASN A 59 -0.69 23.37 2.25
C ASN A 59 0.62 22.78 2.74
N VAL A 60 1.67 22.77 1.91
CA VAL A 60 3.00 22.27 2.32
C VAL A 60 3.51 23.04 3.53
N VAL A 61 3.37 24.39 3.50
CA VAL A 61 3.79 25.24 4.62
C VAL A 61 2.98 24.91 5.87
N CYS A 62 1.65 24.85 5.73
CA CYS A 62 0.75 24.60 6.87
C CYS A 62 1.03 23.21 7.49
N HIS A 63 1.17 22.18 6.68
CA HIS A 63 1.49 20.82 7.16
C HIS A 63 2.84 20.77 7.88
N ALA A 64 3.85 21.41 7.31
CA ALA A 64 5.19 21.43 7.92
C ALA A 64 5.20 22.13 9.27
N LEU A 65 4.31 23.13 9.45
CA LEU A 65 4.19 23.89 10.69
C LEU A 65 3.18 23.25 11.67
N GLY A 66 2.59 22.09 11.30
CA GLY A 66 1.71 21.34 12.21
C GLY A 66 0.24 21.74 12.14
N PHE A 67 -0.16 22.47 11.12
CA PHE A 67 -1.56 22.83 10.87
C PHE A 67 -2.19 21.81 9.92
N GLU A 68 -3.53 21.76 9.89
CA GLU A 68 -4.25 20.76 9.12
C GLU A 68 -4.18 21.01 7.61
N ASN A 69 -4.51 22.20 7.16
CA ASN A 69 -4.47 22.61 5.75
C ASN A 69 -4.41 24.14 5.68
N ALA A 70 -4.02 24.67 4.52
CA ALA A 70 -4.18 26.09 4.24
C ALA A 70 -5.64 26.42 3.95
N THR A 71 -6.11 27.51 4.48
CA THR A 71 -7.41 28.06 4.14
C THR A 71 -7.30 29.15 3.07
N GLN A 72 -6.15 29.83 3.00
CA GLN A 72 -5.87 30.82 1.96
C GLN A 72 -4.38 30.84 1.63
N ALA A 73 -4.08 30.92 0.34
CA ALA A 73 -2.76 31.28 -0.20
C ALA A 73 -2.86 32.77 -0.59
N LEU A 74 -1.97 33.59 -0.09
CA LEU A 74 -2.00 35.04 -0.26
C LEU A 74 -0.70 35.53 -0.88
N GLY A 75 -0.81 36.45 -1.81
CA GLY A 75 0.35 37.11 -2.43
C GLY A 75 0.35 38.59 -2.14
N ARG A 76 1.20 39.31 -2.91
CA ARG A 76 1.32 40.78 -2.85
C ARG A 76 1.65 41.28 -1.45
N ALA A 77 2.55 40.55 -0.79
CA ALA A 77 2.96 40.89 0.57
C ALA A 77 1.79 41.18 1.49
N ALA A 78 0.77 40.34 1.49
CA ALA A 78 -0.47 40.55 2.27
C ALA A 78 -0.20 40.73 3.77
N PHE A 79 0.92 40.22 4.28
CA PHE A 79 1.37 40.37 5.66
C PHE A 79 2.54 41.37 5.80
N GLY A 80 2.73 42.23 4.78
CA GLY A 80 3.85 43.17 4.71
C GLY A 80 5.07 42.59 4.02
N PRO A 81 5.87 43.46 3.36
CA PRO A 81 7.11 42.99 2.69
C PRO A 81 8.15 42.56 3.72
N GLY A 82 8.87 41.49 3.38
CA GLY A 82 9.95 40.97 4.19
C GLY A 82 11.27 41.73 3.97
N SER A 83 12.36 41.11 4.39
CA SER A 83 13.71 41.65 4.20
C SER A 83 14.68 40.49 4.00
N GLY A 84 15.81 40.76 3.37
CA GLY A 84 16.82 39.76 3.08
C GLY A 84 16.66 39.16 1.70
N PRO A 85 17.07 37.93 1.46
CA PRO A 85 16.93 37.33 0.13
C PRO A 85 15.50 36.78 -0.09
N ILE A 86 15.06 36.81 -1.35
CA ILE A 86 13.92 35.99 -1.79
C ILE A 86 14.55 34.65 -2.18
N LEU A 87 14.20 33.58 -1.46
CA LEU A 87 14.91 32.30 -1.54
C LEU A 87 14.30 31.35 -2.55
N LEU A 88 12.98 31.38 -2.77
CA LEU A 88 12.28 30.48 -3.69
C LEU A 88 11.27 31.26 -4.52
N ASP A 89 11.03 30.77 -5.75
CA ASP A 89 10.19 31.40 -6.74
C ASP A 89 9.55 30.36 -7.65
N GLU A 90 8.39 30.68 -8.26
CA GLU A 90 7.62 29.80 -9.16
C GLU A 90 7.42 28.42 -8.53
N MET A 91 6.78 28.40 -7.38
CA MET A 91 6.54 27.15 -6.64
C MET A 91 5.50 26.28 -7.36
N GLU A 92 5.79 24.99 -7.48
CA GLU A 92 4.87 23.96 -8.02
C GLU A 92 4.89 22.76 -7.08
N CYS A 93 4.13 22.83 -5.98
CA CYS A 93 4.03 21.72 -5.02
C CYS A 93 2.81 20.83 -5.34
N MET A 94 2.83 19.61 -4.83
CA MET A 94 1.67 18.71 -4.89
C MET A 94 0.84 18.76 -3.60
N GLY A 95 1.26 19.54 -2.60
CA GLY A 95 0.55 19.73 -1.33
C GLY A 95 0.88 18.70 -0.26
N THR A 96 1.79 17.77 -0.52
CA THR A 96 2.11 16.67 0.40
C THR A 96 3.59 16.58 0.76
N GLU A 97 4.38 17.47 0.23
CA GLU A 97 5.83 17.51 0.49
C GLU A 97 6.09 17.92 1.94
N PRO A 98 7.18 17.45 2.56
CA PRO A 98 7.48 17.80 3.95
C PRO A 98 8.00 19.24 4.15
N SER A 99 8.37 19.93 3.07
CA SER A 99 8.86 21.32 3.09
C SER A 99 8.86 21.87 1.66
N LEU A 100 8.74 23.19 1.50
CA LEU A 100 8.88 23.86 0.21
C LEU A 100 10.21 23.53 -0.48
N ALA A 101 11.25 23.21 0.29
CA ALA A 101 12.54 22.77 -0.25
C ALA A 101 12.44 21.48 -1.09
N ASN A 102 11.34 20.74 -0.95
CA ASN A 102 11.11 19.48 -1.68
C ASN A 102 10.17 19.66 -2.88
N CYS A 103 9.61 20.84 -3.06
CA CYS A 103 8.76 21.18 -4.19
C CYS A 103 9.60 21.55 -5.41
N LYS A 104 8.97 21.54 -6.56
CA LYS A 104 9.57 22.07 -7.79
C LYS A 104 9.55 23.61 -7.73
N SER A 105 10.63 24.25 -8.13
CA SER A 105 10.81 25.71 -8.16
C SER A 105 11.91 26.06 -9.15
N LEU A 106 12.18 27.35 -9.34
CA LEU A 106 13.34 27.79 -10.14
C LEU A 106 14.67 27.40 -9.50
N GLY A 107 14.69 27.16 -8.19
CA GLY A 107 15.90 26.88 -7.41
C GLY A 107 16.23 28.00 -6.43
N TRP A 108 17.12 27.69 -5.51
CA TRP A 108 17.47 28.62 -4.43
C TRP A 108 18.10 29.92 -4.96
N LEU A 109 17.63 31.08 -4.47
CA LEU A 109 18.14 32.42 -4.79
C LEU A 109 17.93 32.81 -6.27
N LEU A 110 17.09 32.09 -6.99
CA LEU A 110 16.73 32.40 -8.37
C LEU A 110 15.30 32.98 -8.36
N SER A 111 15.20 34.30 -8.44
CA SER A 111 13.91 35.00 -8.39
C SER A 111 14.02 36.33 -9.14
N ASN A 112 12.94 36.70 -9.80
CA ASN A 112 12.79 38.01 -10.45
C ASN A 112 11.93 38.96 -9.57
N CYS A 113 11.45 38.47 -8.43
CA CYS A 113 10.47 39.16 -7.57
C CYS A 113 11.10 40.23 -6.69
N ARG A 114 10.24 41.07 -6.14
CA ARG A 114 10.58 42.04 -5.08
C ARG A 114 9.73 41.71 -3.86
N HIS A 115 10.06 42.28 -2.71
CA HIS A 115 9.34 41.98 -1.45
C HIS A 115 7.87 42.41 -1.47
N GLU A 116 7.45 43.22 -2.43
CA GLU A 116 6.03 43.52 -2.67
C GLU A 116 5.27 42.30 -3.21
N GLU A 117 5.99 41.26 -3.60
CA GLU A 117 5.48 40.00 -4.15
C GLU A 117 5.72 38.82 -3.17
N ASP A 118 5.94 39.11 -1.89
CA ASP A 118 6.15 38.04 -0.89
C ASP A 118 4.86 37.23 -0.65
N ALA A 119 5.01 35.91 -0.66
CA ALA A 119 3.93 34.94 -0.43
C ALA A 119 3.59 34.85 1.07
N GLY A 120 2.31 34.62 1.33
CA GLY A 120 1.78 34.42 2.68
C GLY A 120 0.72 33.35 2.72
N VAL A 121 0.35 32.95 3.92
CA VAL A 121 -0.63 31.86 4.11
C VAL A 121 -1.49 32.10 5.34
N ILE A 122 -2.74 31.64 5.27
CA ILE A 122 -3.59 31.44 6.45
C ILE A 122 -3.86 29.95 6.55
N CYS A 123 -3.39 29.33 7.62
CA CYS A 123 -3.60 27.92 7.91
C CYS A 123 -4.88 27.73 8.74
N GLY A 124 -5.55 26.61 8.56
CA GLY A 124 -6.67 26.20 9.40
C GLY A 124 -6.18 25.83 10.79
N HIS A 125 -7.12 25.52 11.66
CA HIS A 125 -6.80 25.23 13.07
C HIS A 125 -5.84 24.05 13.17
N UNK A 126 -4.95 24.09 14.07
CA UNK A 126 -3.96 23.09 14.33
C UNK A 126 -4.56 21.76 14.61
N UNK A 127 -4.09 21.08 14.10
CA UNK A 127 -4.52 19.75 14.35
C UNK A 127 -4.32 19.43 15.78
N UNK A 128 -4.94 19.62 16.61
CA UNK A 128 -5.09 19.31 17.95
C UNK A 128 -3.85 18.99 18.72
N UNK A 129 -2.90 19.32 18.20
CA UNK A 129 -1.70 19.16 18.89
C UNK A 129 -1.41 20.29 19.88
N UNK A 130 -2.08 21.21 19.76
CA UNK A 130 -1.93 22.33 20.57
C UNK A 130 -2.63 22.26 21.89
N UNK A 131 -3.25 21.54 22.05
CA UNK A 131 -4.01 21.36 23.24
C UNK A 131 -3.24 20.96 24.46
N UNK A 132 -2.25 20.77 24.28
CA UNK A 132 -1.53 20.29 25.39
C UNK A 132 -1.19 21.35 26.43
N UNK A 133 -1.11 22.39 26.09
CA UNK A 133 -0.77 23.40 27.03
C UNK A 133 -1.95 23.92 27.85
N UNK A 134 -2.87 23.80 27.39
CA UNK A 134 -4.06 24.23 28.09
C UNK A 134 -4.64 23.14 28.98
N UNK A 135 -4.17 22.21 28.72
CA UNK A 135 -4.72 21.11 29.40
C UNK A 135 -4.47 21.03 30.86
N UNK A 136 -3.55 21.50 31.23
CA UNK A 136 -3.32 21.41 32.63
C UNK A 136 -4.29 22.18 33.50
N UNK A 137 -4.64 23.16 33.03
CA UNK A 137 -5.58 23.94 33.77
C UNK A 137 -6.97 23.43 33.61
N UNK A 138 -7.03 22.87 32.64
CA UNK A 138 -8.35 22.39 32.33
C UNK A 138 -8.64 21.06 33.00
N UNK A 139 -7.72 20.51 33.35
CA UNK A 139 -8.01 19.25 33.90
C UNK A 139 -8.90 19.26 35.10
N UNK A 140 -8.82 20.17 35.74
CA UNK A 140 -9.67 20.28 36.89
C UNK A 140 -11.03 20.79 36.54
N UNK A 141 -10.94 21.51 35.61
CA UNK A 141 -12.19 21.92 35.11
C UNK A 141 -12.82 20.88 34.23
N UNK A 142 -12.02 20.23 33.79
CA UNK A 142 -12.52 19.22 32.90
C UNK A 142 -13.35 18.17 33.54
N UNK A 143 -13.01 17.95 34.59
CA UNK A 143 -13.81 17.02 35.32
C UNK A 143 -15.14 17.57 35.64
N UNK A 144 -15.07 18.66 35.79
CA UNK A 144 -16.36 19.27 36.05
C UNK A 144 -17.05 19.58 34.78
N UNK A 145 -16.26 19.90 33.97
CA UNK A 145 -16.78 20.14 32.70
C UNK A 145 -17.16 18.90 31.93
N UNK A 146 -16.52 18.01 32.27
CA UNK A 146 -16.92 16.82 31.66
C UNK A 146 -18.24 16.36 32.12
N UNK A 147 -18.40 16.66 33.15
CA UNK A 147 -19.67 16.32 33.70
C UNK A 147 -20.66 17.30 33.19
N UNK A 148 -20.22 18.36 33.04
CA UNK A 148 -21.13 19.30 32.49
C UNK A 148 -21.23 19.12 31.01
N UNK A 149 -20.25 18.74 30.59
CA UNK A 149 -20.26 18.51 29.23
C UNK A 149 -21.03 17.30 28.82
N UNK A 150 -20.88 16.51 29.66
CA UNK A 150 -21.67 15.38 29.48
C UNK A 150 -23.09 15.67 29.66
N UNK A 151 -23.21 16.41 30.41
CA UNK A 151 -24.56 16.81 30.65
C UNK A 151 -25.01 17.74 29.56
N UNK A 152 -24.19 18.42 29.18
CA UNK A 152 -24.53 19.21 28.12
C UNK A 152 -24.62 18.49 26.81
N UNK A 153 -23.87 17.61 26.87
CA UNK A 153 -23.96 16.80 25.73
C UNK A 153 -25.18 15.98 25.71
N UNK A 154 -25.42 15.68 26.73
CA UNK A 154 -26.61 14.98 26.90
C UNK A 154 -27.74 15.85 26.72
N UNK A 155 -27.57 16.84 27.06
CA UNK A 155 -28.61 17.77 26.88
C UNK A 155 -28.70 18.24 25.48
N UNK A 156 -27.67 18.24 25.02
CA UNK A 156 -27.64 18.55 23.66
C UNK A 156 -28.12 17.44 22.78
N UNK A 157 -27.82 16.48 23.28
CA UNK A 157 -28.32 15.36 22.61
C UNK A 157 -29.77 15.20 22.75
N UNK A 158 -30.10 15.48 23.68
CA UNK A 158 -31.50 15.46 23.97
C UNK A 158 -32.20 16.54 23.20
N UNK A 159 -31.63 17.46 23.06
CA UNK A 159 -32.21 18.48 22.35
C UNK A 159 -32.18 18.25 20.87
N UNK A 160 -31.22 17.65 20.58
CA UNK A 160 -31.09 17.36 19.22
C UNK A 160 -31.88 16.14 18.79
N UNK A 161 -32.08 15.54 19.64
CA UNK A 161 -32.86 14.40 19.37
C UNK A 161 -34.28 14.66 19.05
N UNK A 162 -34.59 15.48 19.49
CA UNK A 162 -35.94 15.85 19.25
C UNK A 162 -36.14 16.28 17.82
N UNK A 163 -35.26 16.80 17.38
CA UNK A 163 -35.40 17.29 16.11
C UNK A 163 -35.33 16.21 15.04
N UNK A 164 -34.65 15.51 15.16
CA UNK A 164 -34.50 14.62 14.05
C UNK A 164 -35.13 13.27 14.35
N UNK A 165 -36.14 13.44 14.74
CA UNK A 165 -36.90 12.36 15.16
C UNK A 165 -36.74 11.04 14.47
N UNK A 166 -36.85 10.71 13.68
CA UNK A 166 -36.90 9.38 13.18
C UNK A 166 -35.56 8.84 12.73
N UNK A 167 -34.96 9.46 12.14
CA UNK A 167 -33.72 9.01 11.64
C UNK A 167 -32.66 9.23 12.64
N UNK A 168 -32.99 10.02 13.15
CA UNK A 168 -32.12 10.37 14.15
C UNK A 168 -32.29 9.50 15.38
N UNK A 169 -33.27 9.11 15.43
CA UNK A 169 -33.54 8.22 16.49
C UNK A 169 -32.55 7.09 16.52
N UNK A 170 -32.25 6.66 15.53
CA UNK A 170 -31.30 5.63 15.48
C UNK A 170 -29.93 6.15 15.73
N UNK A 171 -29.79 7.09 15.30
CA UNK A 171 -28.59 7.78 15.46
C UNK A 171 -28.50 8.32 16.85
N UNK A 172 -29.50 8.71 17.18
CA UNK A 172 -29.55 9.21 18.51
C UNK A 172 -29.43 8.12 19.54
N UNK A 173 -29.95 7.25 19.08
CA UNK A 173 -29.85 6.10 19.90
C UNK A 173 -28.44 5.59 19.88
N UNK A 174 -27.98 5.64 18.91
CA UNK A 174 -26.63 5.26 18.80
C UNK A 174 -25.75 6.25 19.46
N UNK A 175 -26.12 7.25 19.36
CA UNK A 175 -25.42 8.30 19.96
C UNK A 175 -25.67 8.33 21.45
N UNK A 176 -26.74 8.08 21.61
CA UNK A 176 -27.07 7.94 22.99
C UNK A 176 -26.41 6.75 23.58
N UNK A 177 -26.45 5.86 22.82
CA UNK A 177 -25.80 4.68 23.23
C UNK A 177 -24.31 4.87 23.25
N UNK A 178 -24.01 5.49 22.51
CA UNK A 178 -22.62 5.79 22.41
C UNK A 178 -22.27 6.75 23.50
N UNK A 179 -23.09 7.51 23.66
CA UNK A 179 -22.89 8.44 24.68
C UNK A 179 -23.09 7.81 26.03
N UNK A 180 -23.91 7.07 25.92
CA UNK A 180 -24.11 6.27 27.08
C UNK A 180 -22.98 5.32 27.25
N UNK A 181 -22.63 4.87 26.31
CA UNK A 181 -21.52 4.05 26.38
C UNK A 181 -20.26 4.80 26.68
N UNK A 182 -20.31 5.77 26.25
CA UNK A 182 -19.26 6.66 26.50
C UNK A 182 -19.36 7.19 27.90
N UNK A 183 -20.44 7.36 28.15
CA UNK A 183 -20.66 7.78 29.49
C UNK A 183 -20.42 6.66 30.48
N UNK A 184 -20.82 5.70 29.97
CA UNK A 184 -20.56 4.53 30.73
C UNK A 184 -19.10 4.15 30.67
N UNK A 185 -18.64 4.40 29.72
CA UNK A 185 -17.26 4.15 29.58
C UNK A 185 -16.47 5.18 30.32
N UNK A 186 -17.01 6.13 30.35
CA UNK A 186 -16.37 7.19 31.07
C UNK A 186 -16.57 7.03 32.56
N UNK A 187 -17.51 6.54 32.70
CA UNK A 187 -17.76 6.23 34.07
C UNK A 187 -16.99 5.00 34.53
N UNK A 188 -16.84 4.22 33.65
CA UNK A 188 -16.08 3.07 33.88
C UNK A 188 -14.60 3.32 33.63
N UNK A 189 -14.45 4.15 33.01
CA UNK A 189 -13.13 4.51 32.68
C UNK A 189 -12.48 5.36 33.72
N UNK A 190 -13.19 5.71 34.40
CA UNK A 190 -12.65 6.37 35.52
C UNK A 190 -11.77 5.50 36.34
N UNK A 191 -11.89 4.51 36.11
CA UNK A 191 -11.02 3.59 36.72
C UNK A 191 -9.79 3.41 35.87
N UNK A 192 -9.26 4.08 35.68
CA UNK A 192 -8.02 4.22 35.27
C UNK A 192 -7.18 3.46 34.36
N UNK A 193 -7.23 2.90 34.06
CA UNK A 193 -6.16 2.21 33.51
C UNK A 193 -5.98 2.51 32.08
N UNK A 194 -6.36 3.00 31.82
CA UNK A 194 -6.12 3.06 30.45
C UNK A 194 -5.74 4.43 30.00
N UNK A 195 -5.16 4.86 30.62
CA UNK A 195 -4.76 6.17 30.32
C UNK A 195 -4.05 6.37 29.02
N UNK A 196 -3.36 5.65 28.67
CA UNK A 196 -2.64 5.79 27.47
C UNK A 196 -3.47 5.47 26.25
N UNK A 197 -4.09 4.63 26.30
CA UNK A 197 -5.00 4.19 25.30
C UNK A 197 -6.18 5.06 25.27
N UNK A 198 -6.38 5.44 26.14
CA UNK A 198 -7.50 6.29 26.27
C UNK A 198 -7.30 7.63 25.63
N UNK A 199 -6.26 7.96 25.58
CA UNK A 199 -5.99 9.18 24.92
C UNK A 199 -6.25 9.12 23.46
N UNK A 200 -5.89 8.21 23.02
CA UNK A 200 -6.12 7.96 21.65
C UNK A 200 -7.55 7.62 21.35
N UNK A 201 -8.04 6.96 22.12
CA UNK A 201 -9.42 6.61 22.03
C UNK A 201 -10.27 7.76 22.36
N UNK A 202 -9.87 8.45 22.99
CA UNK A 202 -10.66 9.63 23.34
C UNK A 202 -10.73 10.61 22.23
N UNK A 203 -9.79 10.64 21.58
CA UNK A 203 -9.75 11.43 20.42
C UNK A 203 -10.59 10.87 19.33
N UNK A 204 -10.56 9.71 19.29
CA UNK A 204 -11.34 9.02 18.34
C UNK A 204 -12.78 8.99 18.66
N UNK A 205 -13.07 9.02 19.71
CA UNK A 205 -14.41 9.10 20.14
C UNK A 205 -15.02 10.40 19.84
N UNK A 206 -14.34 11.29 19.79
CA UNK A 206 -14.83 12.56 19.40
C UNK A 206 -15.08 12.62 17.95
N UNK A 207 -14.23 12.04 17.37
CA UNK A 207 -14.36 11.97 15.98
C UNK A 207 -15.48 11.07 15.51
N UNK A 208 -15.66 10.12 16.24
CA UNK A 208 -16.72 9.28 15.99
C UNK A 208 -17.98 9.93 16.24
N UNK A 209 -17.98 10.69 17.00
CA UNK A 209 -19.15 11.46 17.26
C UNK A 209 -19.45 12.43 16.20
N UNK A 210 -18.54 12.89 15.64
CA UNK A 210 -18.70 13.70 14.52
C UNK A 210 -19.17 12.97 13.33
N TYR A 211 -18.72 11.84 13.05
CA TYR A 211 -19.21 10.98 11.97
C TYR A 211 -20.72 10.74 12.00
N PHE A 212 -21.23 10.46 13.14
CA PHE A 212 -22.69 10.21 13.22
C PHE A 212 -23.55 11.41 12.75
N TYR A 213 -23.00 12.60 12.84
CA TYR A 213 -23.72 13.82 12.42
C TYR A 213 -23.36 14.24 10.98
N SER A 214 -22.06 14.25 10.66
CA SER A 214 -21.58 14.75 9.36
C SER A 214 -21.53 13.68 8.27
N ARG A 215 -21.44 12.41 8.68
CA ARG A 215 -21.20 11.25 7.79
C ARG A 215 -19.87 11.39 7.04
N ARG A 216 -18.96 12.21 7.56
CA ARG A 216 -17.62 12.40 7.01
C ARG A 216 -16.59 12.12 8.10
N ILE A 217 -15.53 11.42 7.74
CA ILE A 217 -14.44 11.13 8.65
C ILE A 217 -13.19 10.83 7.82
N ASP A 218 -12.08 11.43 8.20
CA ASP A 218 -10.79 11.10 7.63
C ASP A 218 -10.10 10.07 8.53
N VAL A 219 -9.77 8.94 7.92
CA VAL A 219 -9.18 7.82 8.62
C VAL A 219 -7.74 7.63 8.13
N SER A 220 -6.81 7.92 9.02
CA SER A 220 -5.38 7.74 8.78
C SER A 220 -4.92 6.33 9.16
N LEU A 221 -3.70 6.00 8.77
CA LEU A 221 -3.04 4.74 9.12
C LEU A 221 -3.05 4.48 10.63
N SER A 222 -2.79 5.52 11.43
CA SER A 222 -2.73 5.40 12.89
C SER A 222 -4.09 5.29 13.57
N SER A 223 -5.16 5.76 12.90
CA SER A 223 -6.49 5.85 13.49
C SER A 223 -7.48 4.78 12.99
N VAL A 224 -7.19 4.13 11.85
CA VAL A 224 -8.13 3.21 11.18
C VAL A 224 -8.56 2.05 12.07
N LYS A 225 -7.63 1.44 12.82
CA LYS A 225 -7.94 0.34 13.74
C LYS A 225 -8.88 0.80 14.86
N CYS A 226 -8.63 2.02 15.39
CA CYS A 226 -9.46 2.60 16.45
C CYS A 226 -10.89 2.86 15.94
N PHE A 227 -11.02 3.47 14.76
CA PHE A 227 -12.34 3.73 14.18
C PHE A 227 -13.08 2.45 13.83
N HIS A 228 -12.37 1.43 13.33
CA HIS A 228 -12.98 0.12 13.03
C HIS A 228 -13.52 -0.53 14.33
N LYS A 229 -12.74 -0.51 15.42
CA LYS A 229 -13.19 -1.02 16.73
C LYS A 229 -14.41 -0.28 17.24
N LEU A 230 -14.38 1.06 17.15
CA LEU A 230 -15.50 1.89 17.60
C LEU A 230 -16.75 1.62 16.75
N ALA A 231 -16.57 1.49 15.43
CA ALA A 231 -17.67 1.20 14.50
C ALA A 231 -18.31 -0.16 14.83
N SER A 232 -17.47 -1.18 15.03
CA SER A 232 -17.93 -2.53 15.39
C SER A 232 -18.66 -2.53 16.74
N ALA A 233 -18.10 -1.88 17.76
CA ALA A 233 -18.68 -1.83 19.11
C ALA A 233 -20.01 -1.06 19.17
N ASN A 234 -20.24 -0.14 18.22
CA ASN A 234 -21.43 0.71 18.21
C ASN A 234 -22.41 0.38 17.06
N GLY A 235 -22.19 -0.72 16.33
CA GLY A 235 -23.04 -1.15 15.22
C GLY A 235 -23.09 -0.14 14.08
N ALA A 236 -22.00 0.60 13.84
CA ALA A 236 -21.92 1.60 12.77
C ALA A 236 -21.40 0.92 11.49
N GLU A 237 -22.24 0.11 10.85
CA GLU A 237 -21.87 -0.73 9.70
C GLU A 237 -21.22 0.08 8.55
N GLN A 238 -21.77 1.26 8.22
CA GLN A 238 -21.23 2.10 7.15
C GLN A 238 -19.80 2.55 7.43
N LEU A 239 -19.51 2.90 8.69
CA LEU A 239 -18.15 3.29 9.11
C LEU A 239 -17.22 2.08 9.09
N GLN A 240 -17.71 0.92 9.50
CA GLN A 240 -16.93 -0.32 9.45
C GLN A 240 -16.53 -0.66 8.01
N VAL A 241 -17.50 -0.62 7.07
CA VAL A 241 -17.24 -0.82 5.65
C VAL A 241 -16.23 0.21 5.12
N TYR A 242 -16.38 1.46 5.50
CA TYR A 242 -15.43 2.51 5.11
C TYR A 242 -14.01 2.19 5.61
N CYS A 243 -13.87 1.76 6.86
CA CYS A 243 -12.57 1.35 7.41
C CYS A 243 -12.00 0.14 6.66
N ASP A 244 -12.85 -0.84 6.31
CA ASP A 244 -12.43 -2.01 5.53
C ASP A 244 -11.82 -1.59 4.18
N HIS A 245 -12.44 -0.62 3.50
CA HIS A 245 -11.90 -0.08 2.25
C HIS A 245 -10.58 0.67 2.47
N ARG A 246 -10.49 1.45 3.54
CA ARG A 246 -9.26 2.19 3.86
C ARG A 246 -8.10 1.23 4.16
N PHE A 247 -8.36 0.09 4.83
CA PHE A 247 -7.31 -0.92 5.04
C PHE A 247 -6.68 -1.35 3.72
N ALA A 248 -7.50 -1.66 2.70
CA ALA A 248 -6.99 -2.09 1.39
C ALA A 248 -6.08 -1.03 0.72
N THR A 249 -6.45 0.26 0.86
CA THR A 249 -5.64 1.36 0.31
C THR A 249 -4.32 1.54 1.08
N LEU A 250 -4.39 1.41 2.40
CA LEU A 250 -3.23 1.64 3.26
C LEU A 250 -2.17 0.56 3.12
N LEU A 251 -2.56 -0.68 2.78
CA LEU A 251 -1.60 -1.78 2.59
C LEU A 251 -0.57 -1.46 1.51
N LEU A 252 -0.97 -0.73 0.45
CA LEU A 252 -0.09 -0.34 -0.65
C LEU A 252 0.90 0.78 -0.28
N GLN A 253 0.79 1.36 0.92
CA GLN A 253 1.62 2.47 1.36
C GLN A 253 2.75 2.03 2.31
N ASP A 254 2.79 0.74 2.69
CA ASP A 254 3.79 0.24 3.64
C ASP A 254 4.76 -0.75 2.99
N PRO A 255 5.93 -0.28 2.52
CA PRO A 255 6.94 -1.18 1.95
C PRO A 255 7.66 -2.05 2.98
N SER A 256 7.45 -1.80 4.27
CA SER A 256 8.07 -2.61 5.33
C SER A 256 7.30 -3.91 5.59
N PHE A 257 6.04 -4.02 5.16
CA PHE A 257 5.12 -5.11 5.45
C PHE A 257 4.74 -5.26 6.93
N GLN A 258 5.12 -4.29 7.77
CA GLN A 258 4.73 -4.31 9.19
C GLN A 258 3.20 -4.16 9.33
N LEU A 259 2.62 -3.21 8.58
CA LEU A 259 1.19 -2.93 8.64
C LEU A 259 0.34 -4.15 8.21
N PRO A 260 0.62 -4.83 7.08
CA PRO A 260 -0.14 -6.05 6.72
C PRO A 260 -0.11 -7.12 7.81
N LEU A 261 1.04 -7.33 8.47
CA LEU A 261 1.15 -8.32 9.56
C LEU A 261 0.39 -7.87 10.81
N ASP A 262 0.48 -6.58 11.16
CA ASP A 262 -0.26 -6.01 12.28
C ASP A 262 -1.77 -6.07 12.06
N LEU A 263 -2.22 -5.81 10.81
CA LEU A 263 -3.64 -5.90 10.46
C LEU A 263 -4.13 -7.34 10.43
N TYR A 264 -3.31 -8.28 9.98
CA TYR A 264 -3.63 -9.70 10.03
C TYR A 264 -3.86 -10.15 11.49
N THR A 265 -2.91 -9.81 12.37
CA THR A 265 -3.02 -10.13 13.81
C THR A 265 -4.27 -9.48 14.42
N TYR A 266 -4.55 -8.24 14.04
CA TYR A 266 -5.74 -7.51 14.48
C TYR A 266 -7.02 -8.18 13.98
N ALA A 267 -7.04 -8.62 12.71
CA ALA A 267 -8.20 -9.30 12.12
C ALA A 267 -8.51 -10.61 12.85
N LEU A 268 -7.48 -11.39 13.20
CA LEU A 268 -7.63 -12.62 14.00
C LEU A 268 -8.23 -12.30 15.37
N ALA A 269 -7.70 -11.28 16.05
CA ALA A 269 -8.18 -10.89 17.39
C ALA A 269 -9.63 -10.40 17.37
N MET A 270 -10.07 -9.79 16.26
CA MET A 270 -11.45 -9.30 16.07
C MET A 270 -12.36 -10.33 15.42
N GLN A 271 -11.84 -11.51 15.07
CA GLN A 271 -12.56 -12.56 14.32
C GLN A 271 -13.16 -12.00 13.00
N ASN A 272 -12.43 -11.07 12.36
CA ASN A 272 -12.87 -10.44 11.10
C ASN A 272 -12.23 -11.18 9.91
N SER A 273 -12.90 -12.24 9.45
CA SER A 273 -12.44 -13.08 8.33
C SER A 273 -12.31 -12.31 7.02
N LYS A 274 -13.10 -11.24 6.83
CA LYS A 274 -13.02 -10.39 5.64
C LYS A 274 -11.69 -9.63 5.61
N LEU A 275 -11.33 -8.95 6.71
CA LEU A 275 -10.07 -8.21 6.82
C LEU A 275 -8.88 -9.18 6.77
N GLU A 276 -9.00 -10.33 7.44
CA GLU A 276 -8.00 -11.39 7.39
C GLU A 276 -7.73 -11.78 5.92
N GLY A 277 -8.80 -12.05 5.16
CA GLY A 277 -8.69 -12.41 3.74
C GLY A 277 -8.02 -11.31 2.90
N VAL A 278 -8.33 -10.04 3.17
CA VAL A 278 -7.70 -8.90 2.48
C VAL A 278 -6.19 -8.88 2.75
N CYS A 279 -5.78 -9.06 4.02
CA CYS A 279 -4.35 -9.06 4.38
C CYS A 279 -3.62 -10.25 3.74
N VAL A 280 -4.20 -11.44 3.80
CA VAL A 280 -3.59 -12.65 3.23
C VAL A 280 -3.50 -12.51 1.69
N GLN A 281 -4.53 -11.96 1.04
CA GLN A 281 -4.50 -11.75 -0.42
C GLN A 281 -3.38 -10.76 -0.81
N PHE A 282 -3.24 -9.65 -0.07
CA PHE A 282 -2.17 -8.67 -0.30
C PHE A 282 -0.79 -9.33 -0.17
N LEU A 283 -0.61 -10.10 0.92
CA LEU A 283 0.67 -10.78 1.19
C LEU A 283 0.96 -11.85 0.14
N ALA A 284 -0.07 -12.58 -0.34
CA ALA A 284 0.11 -13.60 -1.37
C ALA A 284 0.56 -13.00 -2.70
N TRP A 285 -0.08 -11.90 -3.13
CA TRP A 285 0.29 -11.25 -4.39
C TRP A 285 1.63 -10.51 -4.31
N ASN A 286 2.08 -10.15 -3.10
CA ASN A 286 3.32 -9.40 -2.87
C ASN A 286 4.36 -10.24 -2.11
N PHE A 287 4.25 -11.57 -2.22
CA PHE A 287 5.03 -12.51 -1.41
C PHE A 287 6.53 -12.43 -1.73
N GLU A 288 6.88 -12.20 -3.01
CA GLU A 288 8.29 -12.01 -3.42
C GLU A 288 8.95 -10.87 -2.62
N ALA A 289 8.24 -9.74 -2.48
CA ALA A 289 8.75 -8.60 -1.71
C ALA A 289 8.73 -8.88 -0.19
N LEU A 290 7.72 -9.60 0.29
CA LEU A 290 7.65 -10.00 1.71
C LEU A 290 8.84 -10.86 2.11
N MET A 291 9.25 -11.82 1.26
CA MET A 291 10.42 -12.68 1.54
C MET A 291 11.72 -11.89 1.70
N GLN A 292 11.79 -10.69 1.11
CA GLN A 292 12.97 -9.82 1.17
C GLN A 292 12.87 -8.75 2.27
N ALA A 293 11.71 -8.62 2.89
CA ALA A 293 11.45 -7.59 3.91
C ALA A 293 12.07 -7.98 5.26
N LYS A 294 12.41 -6.96 6.06
CA LYS A 294 12.96 -7.17 7.42
C LYS A 294 12.01 -7.92 8.35
N VAL A 295 10.70 -7.89 8.03
CA VAL A 295 9.68 -8.58 8.84
C VAL A 295 9.59 -10.08 8.52
N TRP A 296 10.26 -10.56 7.48
CA TRP A 296 10.16 -11.95 7.03
C TRP A 296 10.34 -12.97 8.17
N PRO A 297 11.36 -12.84 9.04
CA PRO A 297 11.53 -13.80 10.13
C PRO A 297 10.37 -13.81 11.14
N TYR A 298 9.55 -12.77 11.17
CA TYR A 298 8.47 -12.64 12.16
C TYR A 298 7.10 -13.05 11.61
N VAL A 299 7.04 -13.56 10.37
CA VAL A 299 5.79 -14.04 9.76
C VAL A 299 5.31 -15.28 10.53
N PRO A 300 4.07 -15.28 11.08
CA PRO A 300 3.59 -16.43 11.84
C PRO A 300 3.47 -17.71 11.00
N VAL A 301 3.74 -18.87 11.61
CA VAL A 301 3.67 -20.17 10.93
C VAL A 301 2.28 -20.43 10.34
N SER A 302 1.21 -20.06 11.06
CA SER A 302 -0.17 -20.24 10.60
C SER A 302 -0.45 -19.45 9.33
N LEU A 303 0.06 -18.22 9.27
CA LEU A 303 -0.05 -17.37 8.08
C LEU A 303 0.74 -17.97 6.91
N LEU A 304 1.96 -18.47 7.17
CA LEU A 304 2.76 -19.14 6.14
C LEU A 304 2.05 -20.38 5.60
N GLN A 305 1.41 -21.18 6.46
CA GLN A 305 0.65 -22.36 6.05
C GLN A 305 -0.48 -21.98 5.08
N ASP A 306 -1.21 -20.90 5.38
CA ASP A 306 -2.27 -20.40 4.49
C ASP A 306 -1.69 -19.89 3.16
N LEU A 307 -0.65 -19.03 3.24
CA LEU A 307 -0.01 -18.46 2.03
C LEU A 307 0.51 -19.56 1.12
N LEU A 308 1.24 -20.54 1.66
CA LEU A 308 1.82 -21.64 0.88
C LEU A 308 0.77 -22.59 0.29
N SER A 309 -0.46 -22.58 0.80
CA SER A 309 -1.57 -23.37 0.25
C SER A 309 -2.11 -22.74 -1.04
N ARG A 310 -1.83 -21.44 -1.29
CA ARG A 310 -2.47 -20.70 -2.39
C ARG A 310 -1.76 -20.88 -3.73
N SER A 311 -2.53 -21.04 -4.79
CA SER A 311 -2.02 -21.09 -6.17
C SER A 311 -1.75 -19.68 -6.73
N GLU A 312 -2.26 -18.64 -6.10
CA GLU A 312 -2.03 -17.23 -6.48
C GLU A 312 -0.88 -16.58 -5.70
N LEU A 313 -0.01 -17.38 -5.12
CA LEU A 313 1.21 -16.90 -4.46
C LEU A 313 2.21 -16.43 -5.53
N ALA A 314 2.60 -15.15 -5.49
CA ALA A 314 3.56 -14.58 -6.45
C ALA A 314 4.99 -14.76 -5.92
N VAL A 315 5.77 -15.62 -6.56
CA VAL A 315 7.15 -15.96 -6.17
C VAL A 315 8.02 -16.12 -7.43
N PRO A 316 9.34 -15.87 -7.33
CA PRO A 316 10.19 -16.12 -8.49
C PRO A 316 10.19 -17.61 -8.93
N SER A 317 10.25 -18.54 -7.98
CA SER A 317 10.24 -19.99 -8.20
C SER A 317 10.05 -20.70 -6.87
N GLU A 318 9.76 -22.00 -6.90
CA GLU A 318 9.75 -22.84 -5.69
C GLU A 318 11.13 -22.93 -5.04
N TYR A 319 12.21 -22.81 -5.84
CA TYR A 319 13.58 -22.79 -5.29
C TYR A 319 13.79 -21.54 -4.42
N ALA A 320 13.42 -20.35 -4.93
CA ALA A 320 13.51 -19.11 -4.16
C ALA A 320 12.65 -19.18 -2.89
N LEU A 321 11.47 -19.81 -2.99
CA LEU A 321 10.60 -20.04 -1.83
C LEU A 321 11.29 -20.91 -0.78
N LEU A 322 11.92 -22.03 -1.19
CA LEU A 322 12.66 -22.91 -0.27
C LEU A 322 13.82 -22.17 0.41
N GLN A 323 14.56 -21.34 -0.35
CA GLN A 323 15.64 -20.53 0.22
C GLN A 323 15.10 -19.56 1.30
N ALA A 324 13.97 -18.92 1.02
CA ALA A 324 13.34 -17.99 1.98
C ALA A 324 12.86 -18.74 3.23
N LEU A 325 12.29 -19.94 3.06
CA LEU A 325 11.87 -20.79 4.19
C LEU A 325 13.07 -21.27 5.02
N ASP A 326 14.20 -21.55 4.37
CA ASP A 326 15.44 -21.93 5.06
C ASP A 326 15.93 -20.78 5.98
N ILE A 327 15.90 -19.54 5.47
CA ILE A 327 16.23 -18.35 6.27
C ILE A 327 15.24 -18.19 7.41
N TRP A 328 13.93 -18.28 7.12
CA TRP A 328 12.86 -18.12 8.10
C TRP A 328 13.00 -19.16 9.23
N SER A 329 13.25 -20.42 8.89
CA SER A 329 13.35 -21.53 9.87
C SER A 329 14.53 -21.37 10.82
N ARG A 330 15.62 -20.76 10.37
CA ARG A 330 16.81 -20.54 11.21
C ARG A 330 16.58 -19.47 12.29
N GLU A 331 15.68 -18.51 12.02
CA GLU A 331 15.39 -17.41 12.93
C GLU A 331 14.24 -17.77 13.90
N ASN A 332 13.52 -18.87 13.62
CA ASN A 332 12.35 -19.27 14.40
C ASN A 332 12.56 -20.61 15.08
N HIS A 333 12.19 -20.70 16.35
CA HIS A 333 12.22 -21.95 17.12
C HIS A 333 10.94 -22.76 16.89
N THR A 334 10.69 -23.09 15.61
CA THR A 334 9.49 -23.78 15.14
C THR A 334 9.66 -25.29 15.35
N SER A 335 8.58 -25.99 15.68
CA SER A 335 8.64 -27.45 15.85
C SER A 335 8.93 -28.16 14.52
N PRO A 336 9.61 -29.33 14.55
CA PRO A 336 9.84 -30.08 13.32
C PRO A 336 8.56 -30.42 12.55
N GLU A 337 7.45 -30.64 13.26
CA GLU A 337 6.15 -30.97 12.66
C GLU A 337 5.60 -29.77 11.85
N GLU A 338 5.76 -28.58 12.38
CA GLU A 338 5.32 -27.34 11.68
C GLU A 338 6.17 -27.12 10.43
N ILE A 339 7.48 -27.31 10.51
CA ILE A 339 8.37 -27.22 9.35
C ILE A 339 7.94 -28.24 8.28
N VAL A 340 7.69 -29.48 8.67
CA VAL A 340 7.22 -30.54 7.75
C VAL A 340 5.92 -30.09 7.07
N SER A 341 4.97 -29.50 7.85
CA SER A 341 3.70 -29.05 7.29
C SER A 341 3.88 -27.93 6.25
N LEU A 342 4.87 -27.05 6.42
CA LEU A 342 5.21 -26.00 5.44
C LEU A 342 5.85 -26.64 4.19
N LEU A 343 6.82 -27.56 4.38
CA LEU A 343 7.52 -28.23 3.29
C LEU A 343 6.57 -29.08 2.44
N GLU A 344 5.52 -29.66 3.04
CA GLU A 344 4.51 -30.42 2.30
C GLU A 344 3.74 -29.57 1.30
N LYS A 345 3.68 -28.25 1.52
CA LYS A 345 2.98 -27.31 0.63
C LYS A 345 3.86 -26.79 -0.50
N VAL A 346 5.18 -27.01 -0.44
CA VAL A 346 6.10 -26.65 -1.52
C VAL A 346 5.88 -27.57 -2.72
N ARG A 347 5.84 -27.01 -3.92
CA ARG A 347 5.54 -27.74 -5.16
C ARG A 347 6.83 -28.28 -5.79
N PHE A 348 7.41 -29.32 -5.18
CA PHE A 348 8.67 -29.91 -5.64
C PHE A 348 8.69 -30.28 -7.13
N PRO A 349 7.57 -30.77 -7.74
CA PRO A 349 7.56 -31.02 -9.19
C PRO A 349 7.74 -29.75 -10.05
N MET A 350 7.66 -28.56 -9.47
CA MET A 350 7.90 -27.30 -10.19
C MET A 350 9.38 -26.88 -10.14
N LEU A 351 10.23 -27.61 -9.39
CA LEU A 351 11.68 -27.41 -9.34
C LEU A 351 12.34 -28.19 -10.47
N LEU A 352 13.20 -27.56 -11.26
CA LEU A 352 13.94 -28.24 -12.30
C LEU A 352 14.92 -29.27 -11.69
N PRO A 353 15.31 -30.34 -12.43
CA PRO A 353 16.24 -31.36 -11.92
C PRO A 353 17.55 -30.78 -11.37
N GLU A 354 18.06 -29.71 -12.01
CA GLU A 354 19.26 -29.01 -11.56
C GLU A 354 19.05 -28.39 -10.18
N ASP A 355 17.90 -27.75 -9.96
CA ASP A 355 17.57 -27.12 -8.68
C ASP A 355 17.34 -28.19 -7.60
N LEU A 356 16.64 -29.28 -7.94
CA LEU A 356 16.45 -30.42 -7.02
C LEU A 356 17.78 -30.96 -6.52
N PHE A 357 18.77 -31.08 -7.42
CA PHE A 357 20.12 -31.56 -7.09
C PHE A 357 20.82 -30.59 -6.12
N LYS A 358 20.66 -29.26 -6.34
CA LYS A 358 21.33 -28.22 -5.53
C LYS A 358 20.78 -28.11 -4.11
N LEU A 359 19.57 -28.63 -3.82
CA LEU A 359 18.96 -28.50 -2.49
C LEU A 359 19.86 -29.04 -1.38
N GLN A 360 20.49 -30.15 -1.60
CA GLN A 360 21.35 -30.82 -0.61
C GLN A 360 22.60 -30.00 -0.26
N PHE A 361 23.01 -29.08 -1.12
CA PHE A 361 24.21 -28.25 -0.89
C PHE A 361 23.89 -26.86 -0.35
N ASN A 362 22.68 -26.37 -0.64
CA ASN A 362 22.36 -24.96 -0.44
C ASN A 362 21.35 -24.70 0.69
N LEU A 363 20.72 -25.76 1.25
CA LEU A 363 19.67 -25.57 2.26
C LEU A 363 19.99 -26.38 3.53
N SER A 364 19.97 -25.71 4.68
CA SER A 364 20.08 -26.39 5.98
C SER A 364 18.85 -27.24 6.26
N LEU A 365 17.67 -26.82 5.76
CA LEU A 365 16.42 -27.59 5.87
C LEU A 365 16.54 -28.99 5.27
N TYR A 366 17.36 -29.17 4.22
CA TYR A 366 17.56 -30.50 3.60
C TYR A 366 18.09 -31.49 4.64
N TRP A 367 19.17 -31.14 5.33
CA TRP A 367 19.82 -32.03 6.29
C TRP A 367 18.96 -32.26 7.54
N ASN A 368 18.18 -31.26 7.93
CA ASN A 368 17.28 -31.37 9.09
C ASN A 368 16.07 -32.28 8.81
N HIS A 369 15.70 -32.44 7.50
CA HIS A 369 14.52 -33.21 7.08
C HIS A 369 14.84 -34.10 5.88
N GLU A 370 16.00 -34.72 5.88
CA GLU A 370 16.57 -35.44 4.73
C GLU A 370 15.59 -36.45 4.10
N ALA A 371 14.98 -37.32 4.93
CA ALA A 371 14.04 -38.33 4.44
C ALA A 371 12.85 -37.74 3.67
N LEU A 372 12.32 -36.61 4.14
CA LEU A 372 11.22 -35.90 3.46
C LEU A 372 11.71 -35.35 2.10
N PHE A 373 12.87 -34.69 2.10
CA PHE A 373 13.44 -34.12 0.87
C PHE A 373 13.72 -35.22 -0.17
N GLN A 374 14.35 -36.34 0.23
CA GLN A 374 14.63 -37.44 -0.66
C GLN A 374 13.34 -37.99 -1.30
N LYS A 375 12.28 -38.18 -0.49
CA LYS A 375 10.97 -38.63 -0.98
C LYS A 375 10.40 -37.65 -2.00
N LYS A 376 10.39 -36.32 -1.65
CA LYS A 376 9.84 -35.29 -2.52
C LYS A 376 10.66 -35.12 -3.82
N ILE A 377 11.98 -35.19 -3.72
CA ILE A 377 12.89 -35.12 -4.89
C ILE A 377 12.63 -36.29 -5.84
N MET A 378 12.49 -37.50 -5.32
CA MET A 378 12.18 -38.67 -6.14
C MET A 378 10.88 -38.49 -6.91
N GLN A 379 9.81 -38.03 -6.23
CA GLN A 379 8.53 -37.76 -6.87
C GLN A 379 8.62 -36.67 -7.95
N ALA A 380 9.43 -35.63 -7.68
CA ALA A 380 9.64 -34.53 -8.64
C ALA A 380 10.42 -35.03 -9.86
N LEU A 381 11.45 -35.87 -9.65
CA LEU A 381 12.22 -36.44 -10.75
C LEU A 381 11.36 -37.36 -11.63
N GLU A 382 10.47 -38.16 -11.04
CA GLU A 382 9.49 -38.95 -11.82
C GLU A 382 8.67 -38.04 -12.74
N PHE A 383 8.17 -36.90 -12.20
CA PHE A 383 7.40 -35.91 -12.98
C PHE A 383 8.20 -35.34 -14.16
N HIS A 384 9.54 -35.21 -14.01
CA HIS A 384 10.39 -34.62 -15.03
C HIS A 384 10.89 -35.63 -16.05
N THR A 385 10.81 -36.93 -15.76
CA THR A 385 11.45 -37.98 -16.60
C THR A 385 10.48 -39.01 -17.17
N VAL A 386 9.31 -39.18 -16.52
CA VAL A 386 8.32 -40.19 -16.92
C VAL A 386 7.16 -39.55 -17.67
N PRO A 387 6.77 -40.08 -18.84
CA PRO A 387 5.58 -39.57 -19.55
C PRO A 387 4.33 -39.56 -18.65
N PHE A 388 3.54 -38.52 -18.79
CA PHE A 388 2.40 -38.26 -17.92
C PHE A 388 1.35 -39.38 -17.93
N LEU A 389 1.15 -40.00 -19.10
CA LEU A 389 0.22 -41.11 -19.23
C LEU A 389 0.61 -42.27 -18.29
N LEU A 390 1.93 -42.57 -18.20
CA LEU A 390 2.44 -43.62 -17.32
C LEU A 390 2.29 -43.24 -15.85
N LEU A 391 2.56 -41.97 -15.50
CA LEU A 391 2.37 -41.48 -14.12
C LEU A 391 0.91 -41.60 -13.68
N THR A 392 -0.01 -41.26 -14.57
CA THR A 392 -1.45 -41.39 -14.29
C THR A 392 -1.85 -42.86 -14.16
N GLN A 393 -1.42 -43.68 -15.12
CA GLN A 393 -1.80 -45.10 -15.20
C GLN A 393 -1.23 -45.93 -14.04
N TYR A 394 0.06 -45.76 -13.73
CA TYR A 394 0.74 -46.65 -12.78
C TYR A 394 0.87 -46.07 -11.36
N ARG A 395 0.88 -44.74 -11.22
CA ARG A 395 0.96 -44.07 -9.91
C ARG A 395 -0.38 -43.53 -9.46
N GLY A 396 -1.39 -43.50 -10.36
CA GLY A 396 -2.68 -42.87 -10.04
C GLY A 396 -2.60 -41.38 -9.80
N LEU A 397 -1.58 -40.69 -10.36
CA LEU A 397 -1.37 -39.26 -10.13
C LEU A 397 -2.48 -38.44 -10.79
N LYS A 398 -3.07 -37.55 -10.02
CA LYS A 398 -4.05 -36.58 -10.52
C LYS A 398 -3.29 -35.30 -10.86
N LEU A 399 -2.91 -35.16 -12.14
CA LEU A 399 -2.13 -34.02 -12.62
C LEU A 399 -2.90 -32.68 -12.53
N SER A 400 -4.19 -32.74 -12.23
CA SER A 400 -5.00 -31.54 -11.95
C SER A 400 -4.75 -30.95 -10.57
N MET A 401 -4.07 -31.69 -9.68
CA MET A 401 -3.74 -31.19 -8.32
C MET A 401 -2.76 -30.02 -8.39
N ASP A 402 -2.91 -29.10 -7.45
CA ASP A 402 -2.09 -27.89 -7.35
C ASP A 402 -0.58 -28.17 -7.27
N THR A 403 -0.20 -29.30 -6.69
CA THR A 403 1.20 -29.75 -6.63
C THR A 403 1.86 -29.81 -8.02
N TYR A 404 1.06 -30.09 -9.07
CA TYR A 404 1.55 -30.26 -10.45
C TYR A 404 1.22 -29.03 -11.33
N LYS A 405 0.87 -27.91 -10.72
CA LYS A 405 0.59 -26.64 -11.42
C LYS A 405 1.51 -25.53 -10.90
N PRO A 406 2.02 -24.66 -11.77
CA PRO A 406 2.81 -23.52 -11.29
C PRO A 406 1.96 -22.52 -10.52
N ARG A 407 2.59 -21.82 -9.57
CA ARG A 407 2.03 -20.64 -8.91
C ARG A 407 2.18 -19.43 -9.88
N LEU A 408 2.12 -18.22 -9.34
CA LEU A 408 2.41 -17.00 -10.12
C LEU A 408 3.94 -16.80 -10.14
N TYR A 409 4.63 -17.53 -11.05
CA TYR A 409 6.10 -17.44 -11.11
C TYR A 409 6.53 -16.16 -11.82
N THR A 410 7.22 -15.30 -11.07
CA THR A 410 7.65 -13.96 -11.52
C THR A 410 9.03 -13.98 -12.19
N SER A 411 9.70 -15.13 -12.25
CA SER A 411 10.99 -15.28 -12.94
C SER A 411 10.85 -15.02 -14.45
N ALA A 412 11.95 -14.59 -15.08
CA ALA A 412 11.98 -14.26 -16.51
C ALA A 412 11.62 -15.44 -17.42
N THR A 413 11.76 -16.68 -16.94
CA THR A 413 11.34 -17.87 -17.67
C THR A 413 9.82 -17.92 -17.89
N TRP A 414 9.04 -17.44 -16.92
CA TRP A 414 7.58 -17.61 -16.91
C TRP A 414 6.82 -16.29 -16.92
N SER A 415 7.51 -15.15 -16.88
CA SER A 415 6.85 -13.85 -16.86
C SER A 415 7.60 -12.80 -17.64
N THR A 416 6.86 -11.78 -18.07
CA THR A 416 7.42 -10.56 -18.67
C THR A 416 6.54 -9.37 -18.28
N SER A 417 7.11 -8.16 -18.36
CA SER A 417 6.41 -6.93 -17.95
C SER A 417 6.44 -5.88 -19.05
N ILE A 418 5.34 -5.13 -19.13
CA ILE A 418 5.28 -3.88 -19.90
C ILE A 418 5.12 -2.73 -18.90
N MET A 419 5.90 -1.68 -19.11
CA MET A 419 5.93 -0.50 -18.22
C MET A 419 5.44 0.72 -18.97
N ASP A 420 4.85 1.64 -18.24
CA ASP A 420 4.52 2.97 -18.77
C ASP A 420 5.82 3.68 -19.17
N ILE A 421 5.85 4.25 -20.36
CA ILE A 421 7.03 4.94 -20.91
C ILE A 421 7.43 6.12 -20.02
N PHE A 422 6.46 6.82 -19.44
CA PHE A 422 6.74 7.96 -18.56
C PHE A 422 7.44 7.54 -17.27
N SER A 423 7.06 6.41 -16.71
CA SER A 423 7.74 5.87 -15.52
C SER A 423 9.17 5.41 -15.84
N LYS A 424 9.41 4.95 -17.08
CA LYS A 424 10.74 4.54 -17.54
C LYS A 424 11.67 5.74 -17.76
N ALA A 425 11.12 6.86 -18.23
CA ALA A 425 11.89 8.11 -18.39
C ALA A 425 12.36 8.66 -17.04
N GLN A 426 11.52 8.63 -16.01
CA GLN A 426 11.90 9.07 -14.67
C GLN A 426 12.97 8.16 -14.03
N ALA A 427 12.90 6.85 -14.29
CA ALA A 427 13.90 5.91 -13.77
C ALA A 427 15.26 6.07 -14.46
N LEU A 428 15.28 6.53 -15.72
CA LEU A 428 16.50 6.78 -16.49
C LEU A 428 17.12 8.15 -16.15
N HIS A 429 16.31 9.12 -15.74
CA HIS A 429 16.80 10.46 -15.36
C HIS A 429 17.56 10.48 -14.04
N SER A 430 17.42 9.43 -13.22
CA SER A 430 18.22 9.29 -12.01
C SER A 430 19.68 8.86 -12.32
N ARG A 431 19.98 8.50 -13.59
CA ARG A 431 21.35 8.25 -14.06
C ARG A 431 21.72 9.34 -15.07
N LYS A 432 22.59 10.25 -14.68
CA LYS A 432 23.06 11.44 -15.41
C LYS A 432 23.28 11.21 -16.93
N GLY A 433 22.50 11.91 -17.75
CA GLY A 433 22.71 12.01 -19.21
C GLY A 433 22.11 13.30 -19.77
N PRO A 434 22.63 13.83 -20.89
CA PRO A 434 22.27 15.18 -21.36
C PRO A 434 20.86 15.27 -21.97
N LEU A 435 20.25 16.43 -21.77
CA LEU A 435 18.93 16.84 -22.26
C LEU A 435 18.84 16.84 -23.80
N PHE A 436 17.79 16.20 -24.32
CA PHE A 436 17.36 16.40 -25.70
C PHE A 436 16.26 17.46 -25.73
N ILE A 437 16.52 18.57 -26.38
CA ILE A 437 15.55 19.65 -26.59
C ILE A 437 14.74 19.33 -27.85
N HIS A 438 13.41 19.23 -27.72
CA HIS A 438 12.51 19.04 -28.87
C HIS A 438 12.22 20.38 -29.55
N PRO A 439 12.18 20.42 -30.89
CA PRO A 439 11.85 21.65 -31.62
C PRO A 439 10.37 22.04 -31.45
N PRO A 440 10.04 23.35 -31.48
CA PRO A 440 8.66 23.81 -31.35
C PRO A 440 7.84 23.48 -32.59
N GLY A 441 6.66 22.92 -32.40
CA GLY A 441 5.70 22.65 -33.49
C GLY A 441 5.12 21.23 -33.55
N THR A 442 5.37 20.37 -32.55
CA THR A 442 4.73 19.06 -32.53
C THR A 442 3.32 19.16 -31.91
N PRO A 443 2.32 18.42 -32.44
CA PRO A 443 0.97 18.46 -31.89
C PRO A 443 0.96 17.92 -30.47
N GLN A 444 0.17 18.55 -29.60
CA GLN A 444 -0.05 18.06 -28.23
C GLN A 444 -0.60 16.64 -28.29
N ILE A 445 0.25 15.70 -27.88
CA ILE A 445 -0.17 14.32 -27.71
C ILE A 445 -1.01 14.28 -26.44
N SER A 446 -2.25 13.83 -26.55
CA SER A 446 -3.11 13.55 -25.40
C SER A 446 -2.31 12.72 -24.38
N THR A 447 -2.44 13.07 -23.12
CA THR A 447 -1.75 12.43 -21.98
C THR A 447 -2.25 11.00 -21.73
N GLY A 448 -2.14 10.14 -22.76
CA GLY A 448 -2.44 8.72 -22.60
C GLY A 448 -1.19 7.95 -22.21
N HIS A 449 -1.28 7.13 -21.18
CA HIS A 449 -0.20 6.21 -20.81
C HIS A 449 0.14 5.30 -21.99
N ILE A 450 1.40 5.28 -22.42
CA ILE A 450 1.86 4.49 -23.57
C ILE A 450 2.64 3.28 -23.06
N PHE A 451 2.08 2.10 -23.25
CA PHE A 451 2.72 0.83 -22.92
C PHE A 451 3.20 0.13 -24.19
N HIS A 452 4.41 -0.40 -24.15
CA HIS A 452 4.97 -1.15 -25.28
C HIS A 452 4.44 -2.58 -25.32
N SER A 453 4.44 -3.18 -26.50
CA SER A 453 4.27 -4.62 -26.66
C SER A 453 5.55 -5.34 -26.24
N GLN A 454 5.41 -6.55 -25.76
CA GLN A 454 6.53 -7.39 -25.35
C GLN A 454 6.38 -8.79 -25.97
N PHE A 455 7.46 -9.27 -26.57
CA PHE A 455 7.56 -10.63 -27.12
C PHE A 455 8.52 -11.43 -26.28
N PHE A 456 8.15 -12.66 -25.95
CA PHE A 456 9.02 -13.54 -25.20
C PHE A 456 8.65 -15.01 -25.43
N GLN A 457 9.52 -15.91 -24.99
CA GLN A 457 9.33 -17.36 -25.16
C GLN A 457 9.37 -18.05 -23.80
N THR A 458 8.55 -19.08 -23.66
CA THR A 458 8.59 -19.98 -22.50
C THR A 458 8.70 -21.42 -22.97
N PRO A 459 9.18 -22.34 -22.11
CA PRO A 459 8.91 -23.76 -22.35
C PRO A 459 7.40 -23.98 -22.37
N GLN A 460 6.95 -25.02 -23.04
CA GLN A 460 5.51 -25.32 -23.12
C GLN A 460 4.95 -25.81 -21.78
N HIS A 461 5.80 -26.42 -20.93
CA HIS A 461 5.38 -26.88 -19.60
C HIS A 461 6.59 -26.84 -18.63
N THR A 462 6.31 -26.88 -17.35
CA THR A 462 7.32 -26.85 -16.29
C THR A 462 8.12 -28.15 -16.19
N SER A 463 7.57 -29.28 -16.69
CA SER A 463 8.30 -30.54 -16.71
C SER A 463 9.49 -30.48 -17.68
N PHE A 464 10.62 -31.08 -17.29
CA PHE A 464 11.85 -31.14 -18.07
C PHE A 464 11.63 -31.81 -19.44
N LEU A 465 10.60 -32.66 -19.58
CA LEU A 465 10.19 -33.25 -20.86
C LEU A 465 9.87 -32.20 -21.94
N PHE A 466 9.60 -30.97 -21.52
CA PHE A 466 9.25 -29.86 -22.41
C PHE A 466 10.32 -28.76 -22.45
N GLN A 467 11.50 -29.00 -21.87
CA GLN A 467 12.55 -27.96 -21.76
C GLN A 467 12.95 -27.41 -23.12
N ASN A 468 13.01 -28.26 -24.16
CA ASN A 468 13.41 -27.86 -25.51
C ASN A 468 12.22 -27.56 -26.42
N LYS A 469 11.00 -27.60 -25.90
CA LYS A 469 9.79 -27.27 -26.65
C LYS A 469 9.30 -25.88 -26.20
N HIS A 470 9.52 -24.88 -27.04
CA HIS A 470 9.19 -23.50 -26.70
C HIS A 470 7.95 -23.03 -27.43
N ILE A 471 7.28 -22.04 -26.84
CA ILE A 471 6.14 -21.35 -27.42
C ILE A 471 6.39 -19.85 -27.27
N SER A 472 6.02 -19.09 -28.30
CA SER A 472 6.22 -17.63 -28.33
C SER A 472 4.92 -16.92 -27.91
N TRP A 473 5.08 -15.87 -27.15
CA TRP A 473 3.98 -15.05 -26.63
C TRP A 473 4.17 -13.61 -27.05
N SER A 474 3.06 -12.94 -27.38
CA SER A 474 3.00 -11.48 -27.60
C SER A 474 2.04 -10.90 -26.57
N PHE A 475 2.55 -10.02 -25.74
CA PHE A 475 1.83 -9.35 -24.65
C PHE A 475 1.71 -7.86 -24.98
N ARG A 476 0.50 -7.32 -24.93
CA ARG A 476 0.21 -5.95 -25.40
C ARG A 476 -0.84 -5.26 -24.51
N TYR A 477 -0.71 -3.92 -24.42
CA TYR A 477 -1.74 -3.04 -23.87
C TYR A 477 -2.58 -2.54 -25.04
N LEU A 478 -3.89 -2.68 -24.95
CA LEU A 478 -4.85 -2.36 -25.99
C LEU A 478 -5.78 -1.25 -25.49
N ALA A 479 -5.60 -0.05 -26.02
CA ALA A 479 -6.32 1.15 -25.58
C ALA A 479 -7.52 1.50 -26.45
N THR A 480 -7.56 0.99 -27.70
CA THR A 480 -8.60 1.33 -28.67
C THR A 480 -9.14 0.08 -29.35
N PRO A 481 -10.39 0.12 -29.88
CA PRO A 481 -10.91 -1.01 -30.67
C PRO A 481 -10.03 -1.34 -31.89
N GLN A 482 -9.39 -0.35 -32.48
CA GLN A 482 -8.47 -0.57 -33.60
C GLN A 482 -7.26 -1.39 -33.16
N ASN A 483 -6.71 -1.12 -31.96
CA ASN A 483 -5.59 -1.92 -31.41
C ASN A 483 -5.99 -3.39 -31.26
N CYS A 484 -7.23 -3.69 -30.86
CA CYS A 484 -7.71 -5.06 -30.73
C CYS A 484 -7.70 -5.77 -32.08
N TRP A 485 -8.17 -5.09 -33.12
CA TRP A 485 -8.21 -5.65 -34.48
C TRP A 485 -6.80 -5.83 -35.05
N ASP A 486 -5.99 -4.77 -35.02
CA ASP A 486 -4.66 -4.75 -35.64
C ASP A 486 -3.68 -5.74 -34.98
N TYR A 487 -3.76 -5.90 -33.67
CA TYR A 487 -2.76 -6.66 -32.91
C TYR A 487 -3.30 -7.94 -32.29
N GLY A 488 -4.60 -8.02 -32.03
CA GLY A 488 -5.21 -9.20 -31.41
C GLY A 488 -5.95 -10.08 -32.39
N GLY A 489 -6.39 -9.52 -33.51
CA GLY A 489 -7.24 -10.23 -34.46
C GLY A 489 -8.64 -10.50 -33.93
N PHE A 490 -9.09 -9.71 -32.93
CA PHE A 490 -10.42 -9.84 -32.33
C PHE A 490 -11.05 -8.45 -32.15
N SER A 491 -12.36 -8.41 -32.00
CA SER A 491 -13.09 -7.17 -31.73
C SER A 491 -13.18 -6.90 -30.22
N CYS A 492 -13.14 -5.64 -29.84
CA CYS A 492 -13.36 -5.17 -28.48
C CYS A 492 -14.42 -4.08 -28.46
N SER A 493 -15.31 -4.09 -27.49
CA SER A 493 -16.22 -2.98 -27.30
C SER A 493 -15.49 -1.83 -26.57
N SER A 494 -15.94 -0.62 -26.79
CA SER A 494 -15.37 0.56 -26.11
C SER A 494 -15.54 0.48 -24.58
N THR A 495 -16.53 -0.27 -24.12
CA THR A 495 -16.79 -0.45 -22.67
C THR A 495 -15.83 -1.45 -22.01
N GLU A 496 -15.12 -2.26 -22.81
CA GLU A 496 -14.13 -3.21 -22.28
C GLU A 496 -12.73 -2.61 -22.16
N LEU A 497 -12.51 -1.47 -22.81
CA LEU A 497 -11.18 -0.86 -22.93
C LEU A 497 -10.87 0.08 -21.76
N PRO A 498 -9.60 0.19 -21.33
CA PRO A 498 -8.44 -0.52 -21.87
C PRO A 498 -8.33 -1.96 -21.35
N LEU A 499 -7.65 -2.83 -22.11
CA LEU A 499 -7.42 -4.22 -21.70
C LEU A 499 -6.01 -4.71 -22.09
N LEU A 500 -5.65 -5.88 -21.59
CA LEU A 500 -4.38 -6.53 -21.92
C LEU A 500 -4.65 -7.68 -22.90
N GLY A 501 -3.91 -7.69 -24.00
CA GLY A 501 -3.99 -8.75 -24.99
C GLY A 501 -2.81 -9.70 -24.88
N LEU A 502 -3.08 -11.01 -25.03
CA LEU A 502 -2.06 -12.04 -25.01
C LEU A 502 -2.32 -13.03 -26.13
N SER A 503 -1.41 -13.09 -27.10
CA SER A 503 -1.50 -14.09 -28.16
C SER A 503 -0.32 -15.05 -28.10
N LYS A 504 -0.56 -16.30 -28.51
CA LYS A 504 0.50 -17.31 -28.61
C LYS A 504 0.75 -17.69 -30.06
N SER A 505 1.99 -18.03 -30.39
CA SER A 505 2.34 -18.49 -31.73
C SER A 505 3.35 -19.64 -31.65
N GLY A 506 3.32 -20.49 -32.68
CA GLY A 506 4.12 -21.70 -32.73
C GLY A 506 3.29 -22.93 -32.37
N TYR A 507 3.89 -24.11 -32.53
CA TYR A 507 3.24 -25.37 -32.22
C TYR A 507 3.06 -25.50 -30.71
N SER A 508 1.85 -25.80 -30.29
CA SER A 508 1.52 -26.07 -28.88
C SER A 508 1.04 -27.51 -28.75
N ASP A 509 1.64 -28.25 -27.81
CA ASP A 509 1.24 -29.62 -27.52
C ASP A 509 -0.24 -29.61 -27.08
N PRO A 510 -1.11 -30.41 -27.72
CA PRO A 510 -2.55 -30.39 -27.38
C PRO A 510 -2.86 -30.87 -25.95
N ALA A 511 -1.94 -31.54 -25.29
CA ALA A 511 -2.12 -31.98 -23.89
C ALA A 511 -1.86 -30.84 -22.89
N ILE A 512 -1.39 -29.67 -23.35
CA ILE A 512 -1.03 -28.55 -22.47
C ILE A 512 -2.03 -27.39 -22.61
N GLY A 513 -2.67 -27.05 -21.50
CA GLY A 513 -3.49 -25.84 -21.37
C GLY A 513 -2.74 -24.74 -20.64
N TYR A 514 -3.31 -23.55 -20.62
CA TYR A 514 -2.70 -22.37 -19.99
C TYR A 514 -3.73 -21.58 -19.18
N GLU A 515 -3.44 -21.33 -17.91
CA GLU A 515 -4.22 -20.46 -17.01
C GLU A 515 -3.42 -19.19 -16.72
N ASN A 516 -3.14 -18.42 -17.77
CA ASN A 516 -2.28 -17.24 -17.68
C ASN A 516 -2.94 -16.12 -16.89
N LYS A 517 -2.11 -15.33 -16.19
CA LYS A 517 -2.58 -14.24 -15.33
C LYS A 517 -1.84 -12.94 -15.69
N ALA A 518 -2.54 -11.82 -15.51
CA ALA A 518 -1.98 -10.48 -15.60
C ALA A 518 -1.97 -9.87 -14.18
N LEU A 519 -0.80 -9.41 -13.75
CA LEU A 519 -0.61 -8.72 -12.47
C LEU A 519 -0.53 -7.22 -12.76
N MET A 520 -1.40 -6.43 -12.13
CA MET A 520 -1.43 -4.97 -12.22
C MET A 520 -0.62 -4.39 -11.07
N ILE A 521 0.39 -3.60 -11.39
CA ILE A 521 1.39 -3.14 -10.42
C ILE A 521 1.28 -1.62 -10.26
N CYS A 522 1.11 -1.17 -9.01
CA CYS A 522 1.10 0.23 -8.64
C CYS A 522 2.54 0.79 -8.54
N ARG A 523 2.65 2.11 -8.54
CA ARG A 523 3.90 2.80 -8.20
C ARG A 523 4.36 2.32 -6.82
N GLY A 524 5.63 1.93 -6.72
CA GLY A 524 6.16 1.29 -5.51
C GLY A 524 6.26 -0.23 -5.63
N ASN A 525 5.93 -0.79 -6.79
CA ASN A 525 6.08 -2.21 -7.16
C ASN A 525 5.13 -3.18 -6.45
N PHE A 526 4.04 -2.70 -5.87
CA PHE A 526 3.03 -3.57 -5.25
C PHE A 526 2.03 -4.07 -6.30
N VAL A 527 1.76 -5.37 -6.28
CA VAL A 527 0.69 -5.97 -7.07
C VAL A 527 -0.65 -5.62 -6.40
N ALA A 528 -1.48 -4.86 -7.11
CA ALA A 528 -2.75 -4.35 -6.61
C ALA A 528 -3.95 -5.14 -7.12
N ALA A 529 -3.80 -5.82 -8.27
CA ALA A 529 -4.87 -6.63 -8.85
C ALA A 529 -4.28 -7.73 -9.71
N VAL A 530 -5.02 -8.82 -9.85
CA VAL A 530 -4.67 -9.95 -10.72
C VAL A 530 -5.91 -10.28 -11.55
N SER A 531 -5.74 -10.38 -12.87
CA SER A 531 -6.82 -10.73 -13.80
C SER A 531 -6.45 -11.97 -14.62
N ASP A 532 -7.47 -12.75 -14.95
CA ASP A 532 -7.33 -13.93 -15.79
C ASP A 532 -7.34 -13.53 -17.26
N PHE A 533 -6.49 -14.18 -18.06
CA PHE A 533 -6.64 -14.14 -19.51
C PHE A 533 -7.73 -15.12 -19.94
N LYS A 534 -8.82 -14.56 -20.44
CA LYS A 534 -9.93 -15.33 -21.04
C LYS A 534 -9.94 -15.01 -22.53
N GLU A 535 -9.84 -16.05 -23.37
CA GLU A 535 -9.83 -15.85 -24.83
C GLU A 535 -8.85 -14.76 -25.28
N GLN A 536 -7.62 -14.81 -24.74
CA GLN A 536 -6.53 -13.87 -25.07
C GLN A 536 -6.69 -12.46 -24.47
N LYS A 537 -7.74 -12.19 -23.68
CA LYS A 537 -8.02 -10.86 -23.10
C LYS A 537 -7.96 -10.92 -21.57
N ALA A 538 -7.39 -9.90 -20.93
CA ALA A 538 -7.48 -9.70 -19.49
C ALA A 538 -7.96 -8.27 -19.22
N MET A 539 -9.02 -8.15 -18.43
CA MET A 539 -9.61 -6.86 -18.09
C MET A 539 -8.71 -6.11 -17.10
N ILE A 540 -8.58 -4.81 -17.31
CA ILE A 540 -7.87 -3.92 -16.38
C ILE A 540 -8.94 -3.30 -15.47
N PRO A 541 -8.93 -3.60 -14.17
CA PRO A 541 -9.90 -2.98 -13.26
C PRO A 541 -9.58 -1.50 -13.07
N GLU A 542 -10.60 -0.72 -12.67
CA GLU A 542 -10.43 0.70 -12.40
C GLU A 542 -9.54 0.89 -11.16
N PRO A 543 -8.41 1.60 -11.28
CA PRO A 543 -7.43 1.71 -10.19
C PRO A 543 -7.88 2.52 -8.98
N LEU A 544 -8.92 3.37 -9.12
CA LEU A 544 -9.42 4.23 -8.03
C LEU A 544 -10.84 3.90 -7.59
N SER A 545 -11.50 2.95 -8.22
CA SER A 545 -12.94 2.74 -7.96
C SER A 545 -13.20 2.34 -6.50
N THR A 546 -14.05 3.12 -5.85
CA THR A 546 -14.57 2.79 -4.52
C THR A 546 -15.76 1.83 -4.66
N SER A 547 -15.51 0.62 -4.28
CA SER A 547 -16.40 -0.38 -3.71
C SER A 547 -17.63 -0.93 -4.41
N GLU A 548 -18.36 -0.22 -5.23
CA GLU A 548 -19.64 -0.76 -5.77
C GLU A 548 -19.59 -1.11 -7.27
N SER A 549 -18.50 -0.70 -7.93
CA SER A 549 -18.29 -1.07 -9.33
C SER A 549 -17.80 -2.53 -9.41
N LYS A 550 -18.41 -3.32 -10.28
CA LYS A 550 -17.98 -4.70 -10.58
C LYS A 550 -16.55 -4.77 -11.14
N ASN A 551 -15.99 -3.62 -11.54
CA ASN A 551 -14.67 -3.51 -12.17
C ASN A 551 -13.66 -2.79 -11.26
N ALA A 552 -13.90 -2.69 -9.95
CA ALA A 552 -12.98 -2.04 -9.01
C ALA A 552 -11.71 -2.88 -8.82
N SER A 553 -10.57 -2.19 -8.66
CA SER A 553 -9.32 -2.85 -8.27
C SER A 553 -9.43 -3.37 -6.84
N PHE A 554 -8.86 -4.54 -6.60
CA PHE A 554 -8.88 -5.15 -5.26
C PHE A 554 -8.16 -4.25 -4.25
N PHE A 555 -6.99 -3.69 -4.66
CA PHE A 555 -6.23 -2.72 -3.87
C PHE A 555 -6.09 -1.45 -4.69
N PRO A 556 -6.85 -0.38 -4.37
CA PRO A 556 -6.80 0.86 -5.16
C PRO A 556 -5.41 1.51 -5.14
N CYS A 557 -4.85 1.80 -6.31
CA CYS A 557 -3.53 2.43 -6.42
C CYS A 557 -3.58 3.88 -5.91
N PRO A 558 -2.68 4.26 -4.98
CA PRO A 558 -2.67 5.65 -4.48
C PRO A 558 -2.49 6.71 -5.58
N ALA A 559 -1.73 6.39 -6.64
CA ALA A 559 -1.51 7.31 -7.75
C ALA A 559 -2.66 7.34 -8.77
N GLY A 560 -3.68 6.51 -8.59
CA GLY A 560 -4.82 6.46 -9.51
C GLY A 560 -4.55 5.76 -10.85
N PHE A 561 -3.40 5.09 -10.99
CA PHE A 561 -3.05 4.34 -12.21
C PHE A 561 -2.07 3.21 -11.90
N PHE A 562 -2.03 2.21 -12.78
CA PHE A 562 -1.05 1.13 -12.72
C PHE A 562 0.21 1.54 -13.48
N SER A 563 1.37 1.43 -12.83
CA SER A 563 2.67 1.80 -13.41
C SER A 563 3.21 0.73 -14.37
N SER A 564 2.79 -0.51 -14.19
CA SER A 564 3.23 -1.61 -15.05
C SER A 564 2.26 -2.79 -14.97
N PHE A 565 2.37 -3.66 -15.97
CA PHE A 565 1.60 -4.89 -16.04
C PHE A 565 2.60 -6.04 -16.23
N ARG A 566 2.50 -7.08 -15.41
CA ARG A 566 3.30 -8.29 -15.55
C ARG A 566 2.40 -9.44 -15.96
N MET A 567 2.76 -10.12 -17.02
CA MET A 567 2.09 -11.33 -17.45
C MET A 567 2.82 -12.55 -16.92
N VAL A 568 2.07 -13.53 -16.42
CA VAL A 568 2.61 -14.80 -15.91
C VAL A 568 1.98 -15.96 -16.71
N ILE A 569 2.83 -16.80 -17.29
CA ILE A 569 2.42 -18.00 -18.03
C ILE A 569 2.31 -19.17 -17.04
N ARG A 570 1.15 -19.84 -17.05
CA ARG A 570 0.86 -20.95 -16.13
C ARG A 570 0.36 -22.17 -16.94
N PRO A 571 1.29 -23.03 -17.41
CA PRO A 571 0.89 -24.25 -18.12
C PRO A 571 0.36 -25.32 -17.15
N PHE A 572 -0.54 -26.16 -17.65
CA PHE A 572 -1.06 -27.30 -16.90
C PHE A 572 -1.45 -28.43 -17.87
N TYR A 573 -1.54 -29.67 -17.38
CA TYR A 573 -1.97 -30.80 -18.18
C TYR A 573 -3.51 -30.84 -18.30
N LEU A 574 -4.00 -30.99 -19.53
CA LEU A 574 -5.43 -31.19 -19.81
C LEU A 574 -5.76 -32.67 -19.56
N THR A 575 -6.64 -32.92 -18.60
CA THR A 575 -7.02 -34.30 -18.21
C THR A 575 -7.92 -34.99 -19.23
N ASN A 576 -8.53 -34.24 -20.15
CA ASN A 576 -9.51 -34.78 -21.10
C ASN A 576 -8.92 -35.23 -22.43
N SER A 577 -7.59 -35.12 -22.62
CA SER A 577 -6.95 -35.55 -23.87
C SER A 577 -6.68 -37.06 -23.94
N MET A 578 -7.16 -37.83 -22.96
CA MET A 578 -6.87 -39.26 -22.86
C MET A 578 -7.82 -40.17 -23.68
N ASN A 579 -8.76 -39.59 -24.44
CA ASN A 579 -9.64 -40.40 -25.32
C ASN A 579 -9.13 -40.46 -26.76
N LEU A 580 -7.83 -40.24 -26.98
CA LEU A 580 -7.22 -40.45 -28.27
C LEU A 580 -6.56 -41.86 -28.28
N SER A 581 -7.37 -42.80 -28.70
CA SER A 581 -6.95 -44.16 -29.03
C SER A 581 -5.89 -44.16 -30.12
#